data_e0921333b659703914040b58804ac10e
#
_entry.id   e0921333b659703914040b58804ac10e
#
_cell.length_a   1.000
_cell.length_b   1.000
_cell.length_c   1.000
_cell.angle_alpha   90.00
_cell.angle_beta   90.00
_cell.angle_gamma   90.00
#
_symmetry.space_group_name_H-M   'P 1'
#
loop_
_entity.id
_entity.type
_entity.pdbx_description
1 polymer ?
#
loop_
_entity_poly.entity_id
_entity_poly.type
_entity_poly.pdbx_seq_one_letter_code
_entity_poly.pdbx_strand_id
1 'polypeptide(L)'
;MKGKFLAEGGDAIMVSDTSVRSNTEIVREYIDRAFKNHDLDQASAYLAPGVKWHGGTLGTIEGSENVTQRLRGIIGALPDLNAAEQDLVANGNSVAVRYVVEGTHQGNLLGIAPSGRRVRWDAVDVYRLADGKIVEDWAGDDTTMILYQVGVYTPPGLARP
;
A
#
# COMPACT_ATOMS: atom_id res chain seq x y z
N MET A 1 19.20 -52.95 -32.53
CA MET A 1 18.81 -51.89 -33.47
C MET A 1 18.62 -50.58 -32.70
N LYS A 2 19.49 -49.63 -32.97
CA LYS A 2 19.42 -48.32 -32.33
C LYS A 2 18.60 -47.37 -33.21
N GLY A 3 17.43 -46.99 -32.79
CA GLY A 3 16.62 -45.99 -33.45
C GLY A 3 17.12 -44.60 -33.07
N LYS A 4 17.60 -43.88 -34.07
CA LYS A 4 18.07 -42.50 -33.96
C LYS A 4 16.86 -41.58 -34.15
N PHE A 5 16.41 -40.88 -33.11
CA PHE A 5 15.46 -39.80 -33.26
C PHE A 5 16.22 -38.55 -33.66
N LEU A 6 15.96 -38.07 -34.85
CA LEU A 6 16.39 -36.76 -35.32
C LEU A 6 15.46 -35.73 -34.69
N ALA A 7 16.00 -34.84 -33.86
CA ALA A 7 15.33 -33.64 -33.43
C ALA A 7 15.37 -32.64 -34.60
N GLU A 8 14.25 -32.38 -35.23
CA GLU A 8 14.06 -31.28 -36.15
C GLU A 8 14.05 -29.95 -35.34
N GLY A 9 14.77 -28.99 -35.87
CA GLY A 9 14.97 -27.70 -35.25
C GLY A 9 13.67 -26.91 -35.10
N GLY A 10 13.24 -26.73 -33.89
CA GLY A 10 12.34 -25.66 -33.51
C GLY A 10 13.20 -24.48 -33.06
N ASP A 11 13.14 -23.37 -33.80
CA ASP A 11 13.69 -22.09 -33.35
C ASP A 11 13.13 -21.78 -31.97
N ALA A 12 14.00 -21.80 -30.98
CA ALA A 12 13.67 -21.28 -29.67
C ALA A 12 13.41 -19.78 -29.86
N ILE A 13 12.13 -19.43 -29.88
CA ILE A 13 11.72 -18.04 -29.77
C ILE A 13 12.26 -17.57 -28.43
N MET A 14 13.39 -16.86 -28.46
CA MET A 14 13.86 -16.07 -27.35
C MET A 14 12.82 -14.98 -27.16
N VAL A 15 11.83 -15.28 -26.33
CA VAL A 15 10.95 -14.26 -25.79
C VAL A 15 11.89 -13.35 -25.02
N SER A 16 12.15 -12.16 -25.57
CA SER A 16 12.87 -11.13 -24.86
C SER A 16 12.18 -11.00 -23.49
N ASP A 17 12.94 -11.26 -22.44
CA ASP A 17 12.52 -11.08 -21.06
C ASP A 17 12.28 -9.58 -20.82
N THR A 18 11.17 -9.09 -21.34
CA THR A 18 10.52 -7.90 -20.80
C THR A 18 9.79 -8.46 -19.59
N SER A 19 10.50 -8.59 -18.47
CA SER A 19 9.96 -9.14 -17.24
C SER A 19 8.68 -8.39 -16.90
N VAL A 20 7.55 -9.05 -17.13
CA VAL A 20 6.26 -8.59 -16.61
C VAL A 20 6.43 -8.59 -15.10
N ARG A 21 6.50 -7.39 -14.49
CA ARG A 21 6.61 -7.23 -13.05
C ARG A 21 5.52 -8.04 -12.38
N SER A 22 5.87 -8.83 -11.40
CA SER A 22 4.88 -9.57 -10.61
C SER A 22 4.00 -8.58 -9.83
N ASN A 23 2.78 -8.98 -9.52
CA ASN A 23 1.87 -8.16 -8.72
C ASN A 23 2.47 -7.79 -7.35
N THR A 24 3.28 -8.68 -6.76
CA THR A 24 3.99 -8.42 -5.51
C THR A 24 5.05 -7.33 -5.65
N GLU A 25 5.80 -7.31 -6.74
CA GLU A 25 6.79 -6.26 -7.02
C GLU A 25 6.12 -4.91 -7.22
N ILE A 26 5.02 -4.87 -7.99
CA ILE A 26 4.24 -3.64 -8.21
C ILE A 26 3.76 -3.06 -6.88
N VAL A 27 3.18 -3.88 -6.01
CA VAL A 27 2.68 -3.43 -4.70
C VAL A 27 3.82 -2.95 -3.80
N ARG A 28 4.95 -3.68 -3.73
CA ARG A 28 6.12 -3.25 -2.95
C ARG A 28 6.70 -1.92 -3.44
N GLU A 29 6.84 -1.75 -4.75
CA GLU A 29 7.33 -0.51 -5.32
C GLU A 29 6.37 0.66 -5.03
N TYR A 30 5.05 0.43 -5.12
CA TYR A 30 4.05 1.42 -4.73
C TYR A 30 4.21 1.84 -3.27
N ILE A 31 4.30 0.88 -2.35
CA ILE A 31 4.45 1.11 -0.91
C ILE A 31 5.76 1.87 -0.61
N ASP A 32 6.87 1.43 -1.19
CA ASP A 32 8.17 2.10 -1.01
C ASP A 32 8.13 3.54 -1.50
N ARG A 33 7.51 3.80 -2.67
CA ARG A 33 7.36 5.15 -3.20
C ARG A 33 6.47 6.01 -2.30
N ALA A 34 5.28 5.50 -1.94
CA ALA A 34 4.29 6.26 -1.21
C ALA A 34 4.70 6.52 0.25
N PHE A 35 5.10 5.47 0.98
CA PHE A 35 5.18 5.52 2.44
C PHE A 35 6.61 5.52 3.00
N LYS A 36 7.61 5.29 2.18
CA LYS A 36 9.01 5.32 2.60
C LYS A 36 9.77 6.49 1.97
N ASN A 37 9.58 6.69 0.67
CA ASN A 37 10.24 7.78 -0.04
C ASN A 37 9.39 9.05 -0.11
N HIS A 38 8.09 8.98 0.18
CA HIS A 38 7.09 10.05 0.07
C HIS A 38 7.02 10.66 -1.35
N ASP A 39 7.37 9.88 -2.36
CA ASP A 39 7.31 10.26 -3.77
C ASP A 39 5.95 9.87 -4.35
N LEU A 40 4.93 10.65 -4.00
CA LEU A 40 3.55 10.35 -4.39
C LEU A 40 3.30 10.53 -5.89
N ASP A 41 4.08 11.34 -6.57
CA ASP A 41 3.95 11.53 -8.00
C ASP A 41 4.37 10.24 -8.73
N GLN A 42 5.49 9.62 -8.34
CA GLN A 42 5.87 8.31 -8.85
C GLN A 42 4.99 7.18 -8.34
N ALA A 43 4.54 7.22 -7.08
CA ALA A 43 3.62 6.23 -6.55
C ALA A 43 2.29 6.18 -7.32
N SER A 44 1.76 7.34 -7.72
CA SER A 44 0.51 7.43 -8.49
C SER A 44 0.56 6.67 -9.82
N ALA A 45 1.74 6.49 -10.39
CA ALA A 45 1.93 5.73 -11.62
C ALA A 45 1.59 4.24 -11.50
N TYR A 46 1.53 3.70 -10.28
CA TYR A 46 1.11 2.31 -10.01
C TYR A 46 -0.40 2.16 -9.89
N LEU A 47 -1.14 3.25 -9.73
CA LEU A 47 -2.59 3.27 -9.60
C LEU A 47 -3.27 3.31 -10.97
N ALA A 48 -4.37 2.57 -11.14
CA ALA A 48 -5.24 2.75 -12.29
C ALA A 48 -5.97 4.11 -12.19
N PRO A 49 -6.34 4.75 -13.32
CA PRO A 49 -7.04 6.03 -13.28
C PRO A 49 -8.31 6.03 -12.43
N GLY A 50 -9.08 4.92 -12.46
CA GLY A 50 -10.31 4.73 -11.70
C GLY A 50 -10.13 3.87 -10.44
N VAL A 51 -8.95 3.82 -9.85
CA VAL A 51 -8.68 3.05 -8.63
C VAL A 51 -9.66 3.41 -7.52
N LYS A 52 -10.10 2.40 -6.75
CA LYS A 52 -10.94 2.57 -5.57
C LYS A 52 -10.15 2.26 -4.31
N TRP A 53 -10.09 3.22 -3.41
CA TRP A 53 -9.54 3.06 -2.08
C TRP A 53 -10.67 2.99 -1.05
N HIS A 54 -10.69 1.96 -0.22
CA HIS A 54 -11.69 1.72 0.80
C HIS A 54 -11.06 1.85 2.18
N GLY A 55 -11.36 2.92 2.90
CA GLY A 55 -10.80 3.22 4.22
C GLY A 55 -11.75 2.92 5.38
N GLY A 56 -12.62 1.93 5.27
CA GLY A 56 -13.57 1.58 6.30
C GLY A 56 -14.50 2.74 6.65
N THR A 57 -14.45 3.21 7.90
CA THR A 57 -15.24 4.36 8.37
C THR A 57 -14.88 5.68 7.69
N LEU A 58 -13.73 5.75 7.03
CA LEU A 58 -13.32 6.93 6.24
C LEU A 58 -13.97 6.97 4.85
N GLY A 59 -14.74 5.94 4.50
CA GLY A 59 -15.46 5.84 3.24
C GLY A 59 -14.61 5.33 2.09
N THR A 60 -15.14 5.50 0.87
CA THR A 60 -14.47 5.11 -0.38
C THR A 60 -14.07 6.34 -1.16
N ILE A 61 -12.86 6.32 -1.69
CA ILE A 61 -12.32 7.35 -2.59
C ILE A 61 -12.07 6.70 -3.93
N GLU A 62 -12.47 7.35 -5.01
CA GLU A 62 -12.29 6.88 -6.38
C GLU A 62 -11.42 7.85 -7.19
N GLY A 63 -10.55 7.28 -8.02
CA GLY A 63 -9.63 8.00 -8.88
C GLY A 63 -8.24 8.19 -8.29
N SER A 64 -7.21 7.95 -9.12
CA SER A 64 -5.81 7.99 -8.70
C SER A 64 -5.39 9.35 -8.13
N GLU A 65 -5.90 10.45 -8.68
CA GLU A 65 -5.61 11.80 -8.18
C GLU A 65 -6.17 12.02 -6.77
N ASN A 66 -7.44 11.62 -6.54
CA ASN A 66 -8.10 11.75 -5.25
C ASN A 66 -7.41 10.88 -4.17
N VAL A 67 -7.03 9.65 -4.52
CA VAL A 67 -6.27 8.76 -3.63
C VAL A 67 -4.91 9.38 -3.30
N THR A 68 -4.19 9.88 -4.30
CA THR A 68 -2.91 10.55 -4.11
C THR A 68 -3.03 11.79 -3.23
N GLN A 69 -4.09 12.59 -3.42
CA GLN A 69 -4.35 13.76 -2.57
C GLN A 69 -4.64 13.36 -1.12
N ARG A 70 -5.35 12.25 -0.90
CA ARG A 70 -5.55 11.69 0.44
C ARG A 70 -4.24 11.33 1.11
N LEU A 71 -3.35 10.65 0.39
CA LEU A 71 -2.02 10.26 0.89
C LEU A 71 -1.15 11.49 1.20
N ARG A 72 -1.22 12.56 0.38
CA ARG A 72 -0.54 13.83 0.68
C ARG A 72 -0.98 14.41 2.03
N GLY A 73 -2.28 14.35 2.32
CA GLY A 73 -2.81 14.78 3.61
C GLY A 73 -2.26 13.96 4.79
N ILE A 74 -2.16 12.65 4.63
CA ILE A 74 -1.62 11.75 5.66
C ILE A 74 -0.13 12.02 5.89
N ILE A 75 0.66 12.11 4.81
CA ILE A 75 2.11 12.41 4.90
C ILE A 75 2.33 13.83 5.44
N GLY A 76 1.49 14.81 5.07
CA GLY A 76 1.55 16.15 5.64
C GLY A 76 1.27 16.18 7.15
N ALA A 77 0.43 15.26 7.64
CA ALA A 77 0.17 15.11 9.07
C ALA A 77 1.27 14.33 9.81
N LEU A 78 1.94 13.41 9.12
CA LEU A 78 2.99 12.52 9.62
C LEU A 78 4.21 12.59 8.68
N PRO A 79 5.02 13.68 8.72
CA PRO A 79 6.08 13.90 7.72
C PRO A 79 7.20 12.86 7.73
N ASP A 80 7.36 12.14 8.83
CA ASP A 80 8.31 11.03 9.01
C ASP A 80 7.63 9.65 8.95
N LEU A 81 6.44 9.58 8.34
CA LEU A 81 5.68 8.33 8.20
C LEU A 81 6.53 7.27 7.49
N ASN A 82 6.52 6.07 8.05
CA ASN A 82 7.15 4.89 7.47
C ASN A 82 6.25 3.68 7.66
N ALA A 83 5.99 2.94 6.58
CA ALA A 83 5.28 1.67 6.61
C ALA A 83 6.28 0.52 6.36
N ALA A 84 6.53 -0.26 7.40
CA ALA A 84 7.45 -1.40 7.34
C ALA A 84 6.68 -2.69 7.08
N GLU A 85 6.89 -3.31 5.90
CA GLU A 85 6.33 -4.63 5.57
C GLU A 85 6.74 -5.66 6.62
N GLN A 86 5.77 -6.39 7.15
CA GLN A 86 5.96 -7.48 8.10
C GLN A 86 5.66 -8.82 7.44
N ASP A 87 4.67 -8.85 6.53
CA ASP A 87 4.22 -10.05 5.86
C ASP A 87 3.51 -9.69 4.56
N LEU A 88 3.59 -10.56 3.56
CA LEU A 88 2.94 -10.40 2.27
C LEU A 88 2.44 -11.74 1.76
N VAL A 89 1.18 -11.78 1.37
CA VAL A 89 0.55 -12.95 0.76
C VAL A 89 -0.07 -12.56 -0.57
N ALA A 90 0.18 -13.33 -1.61
CA ALA A 90 -0.38 -13.09 -2.93
C ALA A 90 -1.10 -14.32 -3.48
N ASN A 91 -2.23 -14.07 -4.14
CA ASN A 91 -2.98 -15.09 -4.86
C ASN A 91 -3.63 -14.48 -6.11
N GLY A 92 -3.18 -14.91 -7.27
CA GLY A 92 -3.66 -14.39 -8.56
C GLY A 92 -3.42 -12.89 -8.68
N ASN A 93 -4.49 -12.13 -8.79
CA ASN A 93 -4.44 -10.67 -8.93
C ASN A 93 -4.60 -9.91 -7.60
N SER A 94 -4.57 -10.61 -6.47
CA SER A 94 -4.69 -10.02 -5.15
C SER A 94 -3.40 -10.15 -4.36
N VAL A 95 -3.02 -9.08 -3.67
CA VAL A 95 -1.84 -9.02 -2.79
C VAL A 95 -2.29 -8.42 -1.46
N ALA A 96 -2.13 -9.17 -0.38
CA ALA A 96 -2.35 -8.68 0.98
C ALA A 96 -1.00 -8.39 1.64
N VAL A 97 -0.89 -7.23 2.28
CA VAL A 97 0.34 -6.82 2.97
C VAL A 97 0.00 -6.37 4.39
N ARG A 98 0.72 -6.89 5.35
CA ARG A 98 0.68 -6.44 6.73
C ARG A 98 1.88 -5.54 7.01
N TYR A 99 1.62 -4.38 7.55
CA TYR A 99 2.63 -3.39 7.93
C TYR A 99 2.61 -3.07 9.41
N VAL A 100 3.73 -2.55 9.87
CA VAL A 100 3.78 -1.64 11.00
C VAL A 100 4.00 -0.25 10.45
N VAL A 101 3.09 0.65 10.75
CA VAL A 101 3.15 2.05 10.35
C VAL A 101 3.48 2.90 11.57
N GLU A 102 4.38 3.85 11.41
CA GLU A 102 4.76 4.78 12.46
C GLU A 102 5.08 6.16 11.91
N GLY A 103 4.94 7.18 12.75
CA GLY A 103 5.27 8.55 12.42
C GLY A 103 5.01 9.50 13.59
N THR A 104 5.40 10.76 13.44
CA THR A 104 5.18 11.83 14.43
C THR A 104 4.04 12.73 13.97
N HIS A 105 3.01 12.88 14.80
CA HIS A 105 1.83 13.69 14.49
C HIS A 105 2.15 15.20 14.58
N GLN A 106 2.54 15.77 13.45
CA GLN A 106 3.00 17.16 13.31
C GLN A 106 2.07 18.05 12.48
N GLY A 107 1.08 17.47 11.78
CA GLY A 107 0.11 18.20 10.99
C GLY A 107 -1.33 17.80 11.33
N ASN A 108 -2.32 18.37 10.63
CA ASN A 108 -3.72 18.00 10.83
C ASN A 108 -3.99 16.58 10.32
N LEU A 109 -4.38 15.67 11.22
CA LEU A 109 -4.75 14.31 10.90
C LEU A 109 -6.24 14.09 11.19
N LEU A 110 -7.05 13.87 10.15
CA LEU A 110 -8.49 13.63 10.29
C LEU A 110 -9.24 14.75 11.05
N GLY A 111 -8.82 16.00 10.92
CA GLY A 111 -9.37 17.13 11.67
C GLY A 111 -8.78 17.33 13.08
N ILE A 112 -7.84 16.48 13.48
CA ILE A 112 -7.16 16.54 14.77
C ILE A 112 -5.91 17.43 14.64
N ALA A 113 -5.82 18.44 15.49
CA ALA A 113 -4.64 19.31 15.54
C ALA A 113 -3.37 18.55 15.96
N PRO A 114 -2.17 18.97 15.48
CA PRO A 114 -0.92 18.29 15.78
C PRO A 114 -0.71 18.11 17.30
N SER A 115 -0.44 16.87 17.71
CA SER A 115 -0.15 16.54 19.13
C SER A 115 1.34 16.48 19.45
N GLY A 116 2.20 16.42 18.44
CA GLY A 116 3.64 16.20 18.59
C GLY A 116 4.00 14.77 19.03
N ARG A 117 3.01 13.88 19.18
CA ARG A 117 3.22 12.52 19.65
C ARG A 117 3.68 11.60 18.53
N ARG A 118 4.55 10.66 18.86
CA ARG A 118 4.83 9.53 17.98
C ARG A 118 3.68 8.54 18.05
N VAL A 119 3.25 8.09 16.89
CA VAL A 119 2.17 7.10 16.74
C VAL A 119 2.70 5.87 16.00
N ARG A 120 2.17 4.70 16.38
CA ARG A 120 2.51 3.42 15.75
C ARG A 120 1.28 2.52 15.76
N TRP A 121 0.98 1.92 14.61
CA TRP A 121 -0.17 1.02 14.49
C TRP A 121 0.12 -0.10 13.50
N ASP A 122 -0.67 -1.17 13.61
CA ASP A 122 -0.70 -2.23 12.61
C ASP A 122 -1.72 -1.89 11.52
N ALA A 123 -1.38 -2.19 10.27
CA ALA A 123 -2.27 -2.07 9.13
C ALA A 123 -2.21 -3.34 8.27
N VAL A 124 -3.33 -3.68 7.65
CA VAL A 124 -3.43 -4.75 6.67
C VAL A 124 -4.18 -4.24 5.46
N ASP A 125 -3.48 -4.10 4.35
CA ASP A 125 -4.10 -3.69 3.10
C ASP A 125 -4.23 -4.87 2.14
N VAL A 126 -5.30 -4.88 1.38
CA VAL A 126 -5.53 -5.86 0.31
C VAL A 126 -5.65 -5.10 -1.00
N TYR A 127 -4.66 -5.31 -1.86
CA TYR A 127 -4.61 -4.73 -3.20
C TYR A 127 -5.15 -5.70 -4.23
N ARG A 128 -5.94 -5.18 -5.18
CA ARG A 128 -6.29 -5.89 -6.41
C ARG A 128 -5.62 -5.21 -7.59
N LEU A 129 -5.06 -6.03 -8.49
CA LEU A 129 -4.34 -5.54 -9.65
C LEU A 129 -5.02 -6.03 -10.95
N ALA A 130 -4.96 -5.21 -11.97
CA ALA A 130 -5.30 -5.55 -13.34
C ALA A 130 -4.35 -4.78 -14.27
N ASP A 131 -3.88 -5.43 -15.33
CA ASP A 131 -3.01 -4.84 -16.36
C ASP A 131 -1.78 -4.09 -15.78
N GLY A 132 -1.18 -4.66 -14.74
CA GLY A 132 -0.01 -4.09 -14.09
C GLY A 132 -0.27 -2.83 -13.25
N LYS A 133 -1.53 -2.57 -12.87
CA LYS A 133 -1.95 -1.44 -12.05
C LYS A 133 -2.79 -1.90 -10.86
N ILE A 134 -2.71 -1.15 -9.77
CA ILE A 134 -3.62 -1.30 -8.63
C ILE A 134 -4.95 -0.68 -9.02
N VAL A 135 -6.01 -1.50 -9.04
CA VAL A 135 -7.38 -1.08 -9.38
C VAL A 135 -8.25 -0.91 -8.14
N GLU A 136 -7.86 -1.55 -7.02
CA GLU A 136 -8.61 -1.50 -5.77
C GLU A 136 -7.67 -1.71 -4.59
N ASP A 137 -7.95 -1.03 -3.48
CA ASP A 137 -7.19 -1.10 -2.23
C ASP A 137 -8.17 -1.06 -1.05
N TRP A 138 -8.14 -2.07 -0.20
CA TRP A 138 -8.84 -2.10 1.08
C TRP A 138 -7.83 -1.85 2.19
N ALA A 139 -7.81 -0.60 2.68
CA ALA A 139 -6.90 -0.15 3.71
C ALA A 139 -7.48 -0.44 5.11
N GLY A 140 -6.84 -1.35 5.81
CA GLY A 140 -7.22 -1.80 7.14
C GLY A 140 -6.29 -1.23 8.23
N ASP A 141 -6.34 0.07 8.45
CA ASP A 141 -5.61 0.73 9.52
C ASP A 141 -6.28 0.57 10.89
N ASP A 142 -5.49 0.37 11.95
CA ASP A 142 -6.00 0.48 13.32
C ASP A 142 -6.20 1.96 13.72
N THR A 143 -7.28 2.52 13.19
CA THR A 143 -7.65 3.92 13.45
C THR A 143 -7.90 4.17 14.94
N THR A 144 -8.40 3.16 15.68
CA THR A 144 -8.62 3.26 17.12
C THR A 144 -7.30 3.51 17.86
N MET A 145 -6.26 2.76 17.50
CA MET A 145 -4.93 2.93 18.09
C MET A 145 -4.34 4.32 17.77
N ILE A 146 -4.52 4.81 16.55
CA ILE A 146 -4.09 6.16 16.17
C ILE A 146 -4.77 7.21 17.06
N LEU A 147 -6.12 7.17 17.16
CA LEU A 147 -6.92 8.12 17.95
C LEU A 147 -6.57 8.05 19.44
N TYR A 148 -6.27 6.87 19.95
CA TYR A 148 -5.81 6.66 21.33
C TYR A 148 -4.46 7.35 21.55
N GLN A 149 -3.47 7.08 20.72
CA GLN A 149 -2.12 7.61 20.89
C GLN A 149 -2.04 9.13 20.75
N VAL A 150 -2.86 9.73 19.87
CA VAL A 150 -2.94 11.21 19.77
C VAL A 150 -3.78 11.83 20.88
N GLY A 151 -4.44 11.03 21.72
CA GLY A 151 -5.10 11.47 22.95
C GLY A 151 -6.54 11.97 22.80
N VAL A 152 -7.19 11.70 21.65
CA VAL A 152 -8.59 12.15 21.41
C VAL A 152 -9.64 11.09 21.71
N TYR A 153 -9.23 9.83 21.84
CA TYR A 153 -10.11 8.72 22.19
C TYR A 153 -9.42 7.76 23.15
N THR A 154 -10.15 7.28 24.14
CA THR A 154 -9.67 6.23 25.04
C THR A 154 -10.58 5.02 24.91
N PRO A 155 -10.10 3.88 24.36
CA PRO A 155 -10.90 2.67 24.30
C PRO A 155 -11.34 2.20 25.70
N PRO A 156 -12.54 1.62 25.83
CA PRO A 156 -12.99 1.04 27.09
C PRO A 156 -11.96 0.04 27.65
N GLY A 157 -11.63 0.16 28.93
CA GLY A 157 -10.67 -0.72 29.61
C GLY A 157 -9.19 -0.29 29.50
N LEU A 158 -8.88 0.78 28.77
CA LEU A 158 -7.54 1.35 28.75
C LEU A 158 -7.45 2.63 29.58
N ALA A 159 -6.28 2.88 30.16
CA ALA A 159 -5.96 4.17 30.79
C ALA A 159 -5.73 5.22 29.69
N ARG A 160 -5.85 6.51 30.03
CA ARG A 160 -5.46 7.58 29.10
C ARG A 160 -3.97 7.52 28.82
N PRO A 161 -3.54 7.76 27.55
CA PRO A 161 -2.13 7.70 27.16
C PRO A 161 -1.30 8.87 27.73
#